data_8b553a208b8e945defbae50af968d3f2
#
_entry.id   8b553a208b8e945defbae50af968d3f2
#
_cell.length_a   1.000
_cell.length_b   1.000
_cell.length_c   1.000
_cell.angle_alpha   90.00
_cell.angle_beta   90.00
_cell.angle_gamma   90.00
#
_symmetry.space_group_name_H-M   'P 1'
#
loop_
_entity.id
_entity.type
_entity.pdbx_description
1 polymer ?
#
loop_
_entity_poly.entity_id
_entity_poly.type
_entity_poly.pdbx_seq_one_letter_code
_entity_poly.pdbx_strand_id
1 'polypeptide(L)'
;MTFHKISGVPATMAALLFLAGCAVGPDFQAPPPPDVTGFTPEPLTKPTGAADTVGGAAQYFNAGQDIPGQWWALFHAPALDRLVTQALAANPDIKAAQAALRQARELALAQGGAYYPSVDASFSTSRQRTSGAQQGQSGTSSIYSVATSSLSVSYDLDVFGATQRSVESAEAEAEYQRFQLEATALTLSSNVVNAALQDASLRGQIEATREIIEAQSEQLDVVRRQFTLGGVSQADVLAQESTLAQTRATLPPLEKQLALQRNLLTALAGRFPSQEVAETFSLASIDLPQDLPVSLPSQLVRNRPDVQAAEATLHQANAQLGVAIANQFPKFTLSAGWGSAADGVDGLFGSAASGLWSLSAGITQPIFHGGTLEHQRRAAEAGLDKSAAQYQSTVLSAFRDVADALRALQADAETLKAQLAAERSAGASLELSRRQFAAGAISYLTLLNAERTYQQSRISLVLAQAARYTDTVALFQALGGGWWNRTDDTANDTLRK
;
A
#
# COMPACT_ATOMS: atom_id res chain seq x y z
N MET A 1 61.13 56.70 -2.22
CA MET A 1 59.95 56.86 -3.12
C MET A 1 59.91 55.66 -4.00
N THR A 2 58.89 54.83 -3.84
CA THR A 2 58.18 54.09 -4.88
C THR A 2 57.32 52.98 -4.20
N PHE A 3 56.01 53.16 -4.25
CA PHE A 3 55.06 52.28 -3.75
C PHE A 3 54.99 51.00 -4.62
N HIS A 4 55.06 49.82 -4.00
CA HIS A 4 54.64 48.56 -4.63
C HIS A 4 53.20 48.23 -4.24
N LYS A 5 52.32 48.27 -5.24
CA LYS A 5 50.92 47.79 -5.14
C LYS A 5 50.89 46.25 -5.03
N ILE A 6 50.36 45.77 -3.97
CA ILE A 6 50.02 44.36 -3.78
C ILE A 6 48.70 44.10 -4.49
N SER A 7 48.76 43.45 -5.65
CA SER A 7 47.59 42.90 -6.37
C SER A 7 47.35 41.43 -5.92
N GLY A 8 46.69 41.28 -4.79
CA GLY A 8 46.41 39.97 -4.18
C GLY A 8 44.95 39.51 -4.24
N VAL A 9 44.10 40.11 -5.10
CA VAL A 9 42.64 39.84 -5.10
C VAL A 9 42.15 38.77 -6.11
N PRO A 10 42.87 38.34 -7.17
CA PRO A 10 42.28 37.34 -8.07
C PRO A 10 42.48 35.86 -7.65
N ALA A 11 43.43 35.55 -6.75
CA ALA A 11 43.66 34.15 -6.35
C ALA A 11 42.60 33.60 -5.34
N THR A 12 42.08 34.45 -4.47
CA THR A 12 41.00 34.07 -3.53
C THR A 12 39.65 33.90 -4.20
N MET A 13 39.38 34.65 -5.26
CA MET A 13 38.13 34.52 -6.03
C MET A 13 38.12 33.29 -6.97
N ALA A 14 39.24 32.84 -7.44
CA ALA A 14 39.40 31.60 -8.22
C ALA A 14 39.27 30.35 -7.33
N ALA A 15 39.71 30.38 -6.08
CA ALA A 15 39.58 29.29 -5.14
C ALA A 15 38.09 29.07 -4.68
N LEU A 16 37.29 30.15 -4.67
CA LEU A 16 35.86 30.07 -4.37
C LEU A 16 35.00 29.52 -5.51
N LEU A 17 35.44 29.54 -6.73
CA LEU A 17 34.74 28.99 -7.91
C LEU A 17 34.96 27.48 -8.08
N PHE A 18 35.95 26.88 -7.41
CA PHE A 18 36.13 25.41 -7.38
C PHE A 18 35.34 24.70 -6.26
N LEU A 19 34.59 25.41 -5.41
CA LEU A 19 33.73 24.90 -4.36
C LEU A 19 32.27 24.66 -4.82
N ALA A 20 31.97 24.70 -6.11
CA ALA A 20 30.79 24.09 -6.64
C ALA A 20 30.96 22.56 -6.52
N GLY A 21 30.65 22.01 -5.33
CA GLY A 21 30.85 20.62 -5.00
C GLY A 21 30.12 19.75 -6.03
N CYS A 22 30.89 19.06 -6.87
CA CYS A 22 30.36 18.00 -7.71
C CYS A 22 30.10 16.82 -6.81
N ALA A 23 28.84 16.57 -6.44
CA ALA A 23 28.44 15.32 -5.80
C ALA A 23 28.93 14.16 -6.68
N VAL A 24 29.67 13.22 -6.08
CA VAL A 24 30.14 12.05 -6.81
C VAL A 24 29.04 10.97 -6.87
N GLY A 25 29.17 10.06 -7.83
CA GLY A 25 28.19 9.01 -8.08
C GLY A 25 27.17 9.38 -9.17
N PRO A 26 26.37 8.44 -9.61
CA PRO A 26 25.37 8.67 -10.66
C PRO A 26 24.20 9.50 -10.13
N ASP A 27 23.74 10.46 -10.91
CA ASP A 27 22.47 11.14 -10.66
C ASP A 27 21.31 10.20 -11.00
N PHE A 28 20.27 10.21 -10.16
CA PHE A 28 19.10 9.39 -10.40
C PHE A 28 18.36 9.86 -11.66
N GLN A 29 17.99 8.89 -12.49
CA GLN A 29 17.11 9.09 -13.64
C GLN A 29 15.98 8.06 -13.55
N ALA A 30 14.74 8.55 -13.51
CA ALA A 30 13.56 7.68 -13.51
C ALA A 30 13.57 6.79 -14.77
N PRO A 31 13.35 5.49 -14.65
CA PRO A 31 13.30 4.60 -15.81
C PRO A 31 12.20 5.04 -16.78
N PRO A 32 12.44 5.00 -18.09
CA PRO A 32 11.41 5.32 -19.06
C PRO A 32 10.24 4.31 -18.96
N PRO A 33 9.00 4.76 -19.18
CA PRO A 33 7.86 3.84 -19.23
C PRO A 33 8.06 2.81 -20.35
N PRO A 34 7.51 1.58 -20.19
CA PRO A 34 7.58 0.56 -21.23
C PRO A 34 6.98 1.04 -22.56
N ASP A 35 7.63 0.71 -23.67
CA ASP A 35 7.13 1.02 -25.02
C ASP A 35 6.09 -0.02 -25.46
N VAL A 36 4.90 0.02 -24.81
CA VAL A 36 3.76 -0.83 -25.13
C VAL A 36 2.51 0.03 -25.29
N THR A 37 1.66 -0.32 -26.23
CA THR A 37 0.47 0.45 -26.61
C THR A 37 -0.81 -0.01 -25.93
N GLY A 38 -0.83 -1.15 -25.25
CA GLY A 38 -2.01 -1.73 -24.60
C GLY A 38 -1.64 -2.74 -23.52
N PHE A 39 -2.66 -3.19 -22.79
CA PHE A 39 -2.53 -4.19 -21.73
C PHE A 39 -2.77 -5.64 -22.21
N THR A 40 -3.45 -5.80 -23.34
CA THR A 40 -3.81 -7.10 -23.92
C THR A 40 -3.28 -7.22 -25.35
N PRO A 41 -3.00 -8.45 -25.86
CA PRO A 41 -2.50 -8.64 -27.23
C PRO A 41 -3.44 -8.07 -28.29
N GLU A 42 -4.76 -8.12 -28.03
CA GLU A 42 -5.78 -7.55 -28.90
C GLU A 42 -6.46 -6.37 -28.22
N PRO A 43 -6.69 -5.24 -28.92
CA PRO A 43 -7.38 -4.09 -28.35
C PRO A 43 -8.81 -4.46 -27.93
N LEU A 44 -9.23 -4.02 -26.74
CA LEU A 44 -10.57 -4.19 -26.21
C LEU A 44 -11.51 -3.13 -26.80
N THR A 45 -11.97 -3.33 -28.02
CA THR A 45 -12.82 -2.36 -28.74
C THR A 45 -14.32 -2.66 -28.60
N LYS A 46 -14.68 -3.85 -28.10
CA LYS A 46 -16.07 -4.27 -27.94
C LYS A 46 -16.50 -4.17 -26.48
N PRO A 47 -17.74 -3.71 -26.21
CA PRO A 47 -18.28 -3.79 -24.84
C PRO A 47 -18.40 -5.25 -24.39
N THR A 48 -18.52 -5.44 -23.09
CA THR A 48 -18.83 -6.76 -22.51
C THR A 48 -20.24 -7.21 -22.93
N GLY A 49 -20.50 -8.52 -22.88
CA GLY A 49 -21.84 -9.06 -23.10
C GLY A 49 -22.88 -8.48 -22.13
N ALA A 50 -24.12 -8.30 -22.59
CA ALA A 50 -25.23 -7.87 -21.76
C ALA A 50 -26.15 -9.03 -21.41
N ALA A 51 -26.78 -8.98 -20.21
CA ALA A 51 -27.81 -9.90 -19.74
C ALA A 51 -28.92 -9.11 -19.02
N ASP A 52 -30.17 -9.52 -19.17
CA ASP A 52 -31.33 -8.87 -18.55
C ASP A 52 -31.51 -9.35 -17.10
N THR A 53 -30.60 -8.89 -16.23
CA THR A 53 -30.57 -9.20 -14.80
C THR A 53 -29.72 -8.16 -14.05
N VAL A 54 -29.73 -8.20 -12.72
CA VAL A 54 -28.87 -7.37 -11.86
C VAL A 54 -27.39 -7.59 -12.23
N GLY A 55 -26.64 -6.49 -12.39
CA GLY A 55 -25.22 -6.54 -12.83
C GLY A 55 -25.02 -6.97 -14.28
N GLY A 56 -26.10 -7.08 -15.08
CA GLY A 56 -26.07 -7.56 -16.46
C GLY A 56 -25.88 -6.50 -17.53
N ALA A 57 -25.73 -5.22 -17.19
CA ALA A 57 -25.47 -4.15 -18.16
C ALA A 57 -24.13 -4.35 -18.88
N ALA A 58 -24.07 -3.97 -20.15
CA ALA A 58 -22.81 -3.95 -20.91
C ALA A 58 -21.87 -2.91 -20.33
N GLN A 59 -20.58 -3.23 -20.27
CA GLN A 59 -19.52 -2.32 -19.82
C GLN A 59 -18.64 -1.93 -21.02
N TYR A 60 -18.31 -0.66 -21.11
CA TYR A 60 -17.53 -0.04 -22.19
C TYR A 60 -16.15 0.33 -21.68
N PHE A 61 -15.10 -0.05 -22.40
CA PHE A 61 -13.72 0.25 -22.05
C PHE A 61 -13.29 1.57 -22.71
N ASN A 62 -13.21 2.63 -21.93
CA ASN A 62 -12.89 3.99 -22.40
C ASN A 62 -11.37 4.23 -22.27
N ALA A 63 -10.62 3.88 -23.31
CA ALA A 63 -9.17 4.03 -23.32
C ALA A 63 -8.75 5.51 -23.21
N GLY A 64 -7.77 5.78 -22.33
CA GLY A 64 -7.22 7.11 -22.07
C GLY A 64 -8.05 7.97 -21.12
N GLN A 65 -9.20 7.48 -20.64
CA GLN A 65 -9.91 8.13 -19.53
C GLN A 65 -9.23 7.88 -18.21
N ASP A 66 -9.22 8.91 -17.38
CA ASP A 66 -8.64 8.85 -16.04
C ASP A 66 -9.67 8.43 -15.00
N ILE A 67 -9.22 7.82 -13.91
CA ILE A 67 -10.08 7.32 -12.83
C ILE A 67 -10.33 8.46 -11.83
N PRO A 68 -11.59 8.68 -11.38
CA PRO A 68 -11.87 9.68 -10.35
C PRO A 68 -11.23 9.28 -9.01
N GLY A 69 -10.85 10.25 -8.18
CA GLY A 69 -10.22 10.03 -6.88
C GLY A 69 -11.06 9.25 -5.87
N GLN A 70 -12.37 9.29 -6.02
CA GLN A 70 -13.35 8.51 -5.27
C GLN A 70 -14.01 7.47 -6.20
N TRP A 71 -13.21 6.56 -6.76
CA TRP A 71 -13.66 5.57 -7.75
C TRP A 71 -14.85 4.73 -7.30
N TRP A 72 -15.02 4.50 -6.00
CA TRP A 72 -16.17 3.75 -5.43
C TRP A 72 -17.50 4.49 -5.59
N ALA A 73 -17.49 5.81 -5.81
CA ALA A 73 -18.70 6.59 -6.11
C ALA A 73 -19.34 6.22 -7.45
N LEU A 74 -18.57 5.60 -8.37
CA LEU A 74 -19.07 5.09 -9.65
C LEU A 74 -20.12 3.98 -9.50
N PHE A 75 -20.20 3.34 -8.33
CA PHE A 75 -21.24 2.36 -8.01
C PHE A 75 -22.56 2.99 -7.57
N HIS A 76 -22.66 4.31 -7.51
CA HIS A 76 -23.85 5.10 -7.17
C HIS A 76 -24.60 4.59 -5.92
N ALA A 77 -23.88 4.09 -4.93
CA ALA A 77 -24.38 3.53 -3.70
C ALA A 77 -24.01 4.43 -2.50
N PRO A 78 -24.86 5.37 -2.05
CA PRO A 78 -24.53 6.33 -0.99
C PRO A 78 -24.16 5.68 0.35
N ALA A 79 -24.67 4.49 0.64
CA ALA A 79 -24.31 3.72 1.83
C ALA A 79 -22.86 3.23 1.75
N LEU A 80 -22.43 2.77 0.57
CA LEU A 80 -21.08 2.33 0.30
C LEU A 80 -20.09 3.51 0.37
N ASP A 81 -20.44 4.65 -0.24
CA ASP A 81 -19.63 5.86 -0.22
C ASP A 81 -19.37 6.35 1.21
N ARG A 82 -20.41 6.43 2.06
CA ARG A 82 -20.24 6.77 3.48
C ARG A 82 -19.34 5.79 4.22
N LEU A 83 -19.50 4.49 3.97
CA LEU A 83 -18.72 3.46 4.65
C LEU A 83 -17.23 3.53 4.28
N VAL A 84 -16.91 3.70 2.99
CA VAL A 84 -15.52 3.87 2.52
C VAL A 84 -14.90 5.13 3.10
N THR A 85 -15.62 6.26 3.05
CA THR A 85 -15.15 7.53 3.60
C THR A 85 -14.88 7.42 5.11
N GLN A 86 -15.78 6.76 5.84
CA GLN A 86 -15.58 6.49 7.27
C GLN A 86 -14.38 5.58 7.54
N ALA A 87 -14.22 4.51 6.76
CA ALA A 87 -13.09 3.60 6.89
C ALA A 87 -11.76 4.33 6.67
N LEU A 88 -11.63 5.14 5.61
CA LEU A 88 -10.44 5.93 5.34
C LEU A 88 -10.10 6.92 6.47
N ALA A 89 -11.12 7.49 7.14
CA ALA A 89 -10.92 8.43 8.24
C ALA A 89 -10.58 7.74 9.58
N ALA A 90 -11.15 6.56 9.85
CA ALA A 90 -11.11 5.94 11.17
C ALA A 90 -10.10 4.78 11.29
N ASN A 91 -9.76 4.11 10.19
CA ASN A 91 -8.96 2.88 10.19
C ASN A 91 -7.56 3.10 10.79
N PRO A 92 -7.11 2.24 11.73
CA PRO A 92 -5.80 2.34 12.36
C PRO A 92 -4.63 2.17 11.40
N ASP A 93 -4.76 1.38 10.31
CA ASP A 93 -3.68 1.15 9.35
C ASP A 93 -3.36 2.42 8.55
N ILE A 94 -4.38 3.23 8.21
CA ILE A 94 -4.18 4.54 7.61
C ILE A 94 -3.43 5.48 8.57
N LYS A 95 -3.82 5.49 9.86
CA LYS A 95 -3.14 6.30 10.87
C LYS A 95 -1.69 5.86 11.07
N ALA A 96 -1.42 4.55 11.02
CA ALA A 96 -0.07 4.00 11.08
C ALA A 96 0.77 4.43 9.88
N ALA A 97 0.23 4.34 8.65
CA ALA A 97 0.91 4.77 7.43
C ALA A 97 1.18 6.30 7.44
N GLN A 98 0.22 7.12 7.90
CA GLN A 98 0.43 8.55 8.09
C GLN A 98 1.54 8.85 9.11
N ALA A 99 1.61 8.09 10.21
CA ALA A 99 2.66 8.24 11.20
C ALA A 99 4.04 7.82 10.65
N ALA A 100 4.10 6.76 9.84
CA ALA A 100 5.32 6.32 9.16
C ALA A 100 5.84 7.39 8.19
N LEU A 101 4.93 8.01 7.41
CA LEU A 101 5.30 9.12 6.54
C LEU A 101 5.84 10.33 7.33
N ARG A 102 5.17 10.72 8.43
CA ARG A 102 5.69 11.81 9.29
C ARG A 102 7.06 11.46 9.85
N GLN A 103 7.25 10.23 10.34
CA GLN A 103 8.54 9.76 10.84
C GLN A 103 9.64 9.87 9.77
N ALA A 104 9.37 9.39 8.55
CA ALA A 104 10.35 9.44 7.46
C ALA A 104 10.71 10.88 7.07
N ARG A 105 9.73 11.79 7.04
CA ARG A 105 9.96 13.22 6.79
C ARG A 105 10.83 13.86 7.86
N GLU A 106 10.56 13.60 9.13
CA GLU A 106 11.38 14.12 10.24
C GLU A 106 12.81 13.56 10.20
N LEU A 107 12.98 12.28 9.80
CA LEU A 107 14.30 11.69 9.62
C LEU A 107 15.05 12.32 8.43
N ALA A 108 14.37 12.65 7.33
CA ALA A 108 14.97 13.38 6.21
C ALA A 108 15.41 14.79 6.62
N LEU A 109 14.58 15.52 7.38
CA LEU A 109 14.91 16.83 7.94
C LEU A 109 16.08 16.73 8.94
N ALA A 110 16.10 15.69 9.77
CA ALA A 110 17.21 15.44 10.71
C ALA A 110 18.52 15.15 9.96
N GLN A 111 18.45 14.37 8.85
CA GLN A 111 19.61 14.14 7.98
C GLN A 111 20.09 15.44 7.33
N GLY A 112 19.17 16.33 6.93
CA GLY A 112 19.47 17.69 6.44
C GLY A 112 20.19 18.58 7.46
N GLY A 113 20.09 18.26 8.75
CA GLY A 113 20.88 18.90 9.81
C GLY A 113 22.39 18.79 9.62
N ALA A 114 22.85 17.75 8.92
CA ALA A 114 24.26 17.55 8.59
C ALA A 114 24.85 18.62 7.64
N TYR A 115 24.02 19.42 7.00
CA TYR A 115 24.48 20.61 6.23
C TYR A 115 24.94 21.76 7.11
N TYR A 116 24.69 21.72 8.43
CA TYR A 116 25.00 22.78 9.37
C TYR A 116 26.03 22.30 10.39
N PRO A 117 26.83 23.23 10.97
CA PRO A 117 27.73 22.89 12.06
C PRO A 117 26.96 22.40 13.29
N SER A 118 27.50 21.37 13.97
CA SER A 118 27.06 21.01 15.32
C SER A 118 27.75 21.86 16.36
N VAL A 119 27.02 22.21 17.43
CA VAL A 119 27.53 22.96 18.56
C VAL A 119 27.18 22.20 19.83
N ASP A 120 28.20 21.76 20.55
CA ASP A 120 28.04 20.96 21.76
C ASP A 120 28.70 21.65 22.96
N ALA A 121 28.03 21.69 24.10
CA ALA A 121 28.59 22.11 25.36
C ALA A 121 28.89 20.89 26.22
N SER A 122 30.08 20.81 26.78
CA SER A 122 30.46 19.75 27.67
C SER A 122 31.05 20.28 29.00
N PHE A 123 30.75 19.57 30.07
CA PHE A 123 31.35 19.74 31.36
C PHE A 123 31.88 18.40 31.86
N SER A 124 33.12 18.39 32.31
CA SER A 124 33.72 17.20 32.89
C SER A 124 34.55 17.55 34.11
N THR A 125 34.56 16.67 35.11
CA THR A 125 35.47 16.72 36.22
C THR A 125 36.15 15.38 36.39
N SER A 126 37.45 15.39 36.55
CA SER A 126 38.23 14.16 36.78
C SER A 126 39.22 14.34 37.90
N ARG A 127 39.44 13.28 38.69
CA ARG A 127 40.52 13.22 39.68
C ARG A 127 41.36 11.96 39.35
N GLN A 128 42.62 12.22 39.09
CA GLN A 128 43.49 11.11 38.66
C GLN A 128 44.82 11.18 39.43
N ARG A 129 45.40 10.00 39.61
CA ARG A 129 46.75 9.83 40.09
C ARG A 129 47.64 9.42 38.91
N THR A 130 48.61 10.23 38.59
CA THR A 130 49.63 9.91 37.59
C THR A 130 50.91 9.38 38.26
N SER A 131 51.48 8.34 37.65
CA SER A 131 52.78 7.82 38.10
C SER A 131 53.89 8.62 37.44
N GLY A 132 54.93 8.99 38.17
CA GLY A 132 56.09 9.65 37.63
C GLY A 132 56.77 8.85 36.51
N ALA A 133 56.64 7.55 36.51
CA ALA A 133 57.14 6.69 35.43
C ALA A 133 56.48 6.98 34.06
N GLN A 134 55.25 7.50 34.01
CA GLN A 134 54.59 7.93 32.77
C GLN A 134 55.17 9.26 32.25
N GLN A 135 55.86 10.01 33.12
CA GLN A 135 56.51 11.29 32.76
C GLN A 135 58.05 11.16 32.70
N GLY A 136 58.59 9.94 32.71
CA GLY A 136 60.04 9.69 32.67
C GLY A 136 60.75 10.04 33.98
N GLN A 137 60.03 10.26 35.11
CA GLN A 137 60.59 10.58 36.43
C GLN A 137 60.36 9.39 37.40
N SER A 138 61.46 8.89 37.96
CA SER A 138 61.41 7.78 38.92
C SER A 138 60.91 8.28 40.29
N GLY A 139 59.90 7.61 40.86
CA GLY A 139 59.56 7.66 42.27
C GLY A 139 58.55 8.70 42.74
N THR A 140 57.98 9.56 41.87
CA THR A 140 56.99 10.58 42.24
C THR A 140 55.59 10.24 41.66
N SER A 141 54.54 10.29 42.44
CA SER A 141 53.17 10.23 41.95
C SER A 141 52.45 11.54 42.36
N SER A 142 51.71 12.13 41.45
CA SER A 142 50.87 13.30 41.76
C SER A 142 49.40 12.96 41.62
N ILE A 143 48.57 13.49 42.54
CA ILE A 143 47.13 13.45 42.45
C ILE A 143 46.66 14.87 42.08
N TYR A 144 45.90 14.98 40.99
CA TYR A 144 45.31 16.23 40.61
C TYR A 144 43.89 16.06 40.20
N SER A 145 43.11 17.10 40.34
CA SER A 145 41.74 17.19 39.84
C SER A 145 41.72 18.16 38.68
N VAL A 146 40.91 17.92 37.68
CA VAL A 146 40.68 18.86 36.60
C VAL A 146 39.18 18.96 36.35
N ALA A 147 38.64 20.16 36.40
CA ALA A 147 37.30 20.46 35.91
C ALA A 147 37.46 21.23 34.60
N THR A 148 36.73 20.82 33.59
CA THR A 148 36.76 21.43 32.25
C THR A 148 35.34 21.76 31.82
N SER A 149 35.11 22.97 31.32
CA SER A 149 33.89 23.40 30.63
C SER A 149 34.29 23.80 29.22
N SER A 150 33.66 23.25 28.23
CA SER A 150 33.97 23.55 26.81
C SER A 150 32.74 23.62 25.94
N LEU A 151 32.80 24.54 24.97
CA LEU A 151 31.90 24.62 23.81
C LEU A 151 32.71 24.19 22.60
N SER A 152 32.21 23.20 21.88
CA SER A 152 32.82 22.70 20.64
C SER A 152 31.89 22.90 19.46
N VAL A 153 32.46 23.32 18.34
CA VAL A 153 31.77 23.42 17.05
C VAL A 153 32.47 22.45 16.10
N SER A 154 31.71 21.62 15.42
CA SER A 154 32.24 20.71 14.37
C SER A 154 31.41 20.84 13.10
N TYR A 155 32.08 20.89 11.97
CA TYR A 155 31.46 21.00 10.65
C TYR A 155 32.21 20.18 9.62
N ASP A 156 31.53 19.22 9.01
CA ASP A 156 32.02 18.43 7.90
C ASP A 156 31.66 19.11 6.58
N LEU A 157 32.67 19.54 5.80
CA LEU A 157 32.48 20.14 4.49
C LEU A 157 32.17 19.04 3.47
N ASP A 158 30.98 19.09 2.88
CA ASP A 158 30.50 18.09 1.91
C ASP A 158 31.03 18.35 0.50
N VAL A 159 32.37 18.25 0.33
CA VAL A 159 33.04 18.53 -0.93
C VAL A 159 32.72 17.51 -2.01
N PHE A 160 32.48 16.26 -1.64
CA PHE A 160 32.18 15.14 -2.55
C PHE A 160 30.75 14.68 -2.52
N GLY A 161 29.87 15.37 -1.79
CA GLY A 161 28.44 15.12 -1.80
C GLY A 161 27.97 13.92 -0.96
N ALA A 162 28.77 13.43 0.00
CA ALA A 162 28.35 12.33 0.89
C ALA A 162 27.10 12.69 1.69
N THR A 163 27.07 13.91 2.26
CA THR A 163 25.91 14.44 3.00
C THR A 163 24.72 14.65 2.06
N GLN A 164 24.96 15.26 0.89
CA GLN A 164 23.94 15.48 -0.13
C GLN A 164 23.26 14.14 -0.52
N ARG A 165 24.05 13.11 -0.85
CA ARG A 165 23.50 11.78 -1.20
C ARG A 165 22.81 11.09 -0.03
N SER A 166 23.26 11.32 1.22
CA SER A 166 22.58 10.80 2.40
C SER A 166 21.21 11.45 2.63
N VAL A 167 21.10 12.77 2.42
CA VAL A 167 19.83 13.51 2.46
C VAL A 167 18.92 13.04 1.35
N GLU A 168 19.41 12.95 0.09
CA GLU A 168 18.68 12.42 -1.05
C GLU A 168 18.11 11.01 -0.78
N SER A 169 18.92 10.13 -0.16
CA SER A 169 18.46 8.81 0.26
C SER A 169 17.33 8.86 1.28
N ALA A 170 17.39 9.78 2.26
CA ALA A 170 16.34 9.94 3.27
C ALA A 170 15.07 10.58 2.69
N GLU A 171 15.19 11.51 1.76
CA GLU A 171 14.07 12.10 1.02
C GLU A 171 13.37 11.05 0.14
N ALA A 172 14.12 10.19 -0.54
CA ALA A 172 13.58 9.07 -1.32
C ALA A 172 12.83 8.06 -0.42
N GLU A 173 13.30 7.82 0.81
CA GLU A 173 12.56 7.03 1.81
C GLU A 173 11.23 7.71 2.20
N ALA A 174 11.21 9.02 2.39
CA ALA A 174 9.98 9.75 2.68
C ALA A 174 8.98 9.68 1.50
N GLU A 175 9.47 9.73 0.27
CA GLU A 175 8.64 9.50 -0.93
C GLU A 175 8.10 8.07 -0.99
N TYR A 176 8.90 7.06 -0.68
CA TYR A 176 8.45 5.69 -0.55
C TYR A 176 7.29 5.58 0.45
N GLN A 177 7.42 6.16 1.64
CA GLN A 177 6.37 6.13 2.67
C GLN A 177 5.11 6.89 2.22
N ARG A 178 5.24 7.94 1.43
CA ARG A 178 4.10 8.65 0.82
C ARG A 178 3.30 7.72 -0.08
N PHE A 179 3.97 7.00 -0.98
CA PHE A 179 3.29 6.06 -1.88
C PHE A 179 2.76 4.82 -1.15
N GLN A 180 3.41 4.39 -0.06
CA GLN A 180 2.87 3.33 0.81
C GLN A 180 1.56 3.76 1.48
N LEU A 181 1.42 5.02 1.89
CA LEU A 181 0.15 5.54 2.41
C LEU A 181 -0.96 5.48 1.34
N GLU A 182 -0.66 5.89 0.09
CA GLU A 182 -1.63 5.81 -1.01
C GLU A 182 -2.00 4.36 -1.36
N ALA A 183 -1.04 3.44 -1.36
CA ALA A 183 -1.28 2.01 -1.56
C ALA A 183 -2.17 1.43 -0.44
N THR A 184 -1.94 1.85 0.81
CA THR A 184 -2.75 1.43 1.96
C THR A 184 -4.19 1.94 1.82
N ALA A 185 -4.38 3.20 1.41
CA ALA A 185 -5.69 3.79 1.20
C ALA A 185 -6.45 3.09 0.04
N LEU A 186 -5.77 2.79 -1.06
CA LEU A 186 -6.33 2.03 -2.18
C LEU A 186 -6.75 0.62 -1.76
N THR A 187 -5.87 -0.08 -1.04
CA THR A 187 -6.14 -1.43 -0.54
C THR A 187 -7.33 -1.43 0.44
N LEU A 188 -7.38 -0.47 1.37
CA LEU A 188 -8.48 -0.37 2.32
C LEU A 188 -9.80 -0.09 1.60
N SER A 189 -9.86 0.89 0.69
CA SER A 189 -11.07 1.20 -0.06
C SER A 189 -11.56 0.00 -0.88
N SER A 190 -10.65 -0.70 -1.56
CA SER A 190 -10.97 -1.91 -2.32
C SER A 190 -11.49 -3.04 -1.43
N ASN A 191 -10.88 -3.25 -0.25
CA ASN A 191 -11.32 -4.26 0.71
C ASN A 191 -12.71 -3.94 1.27
N VAL A 192 -13.03 -2.67 1.57
CA VAL A 192 -14.36 -2.26 2.04
C VAL A 192 -15.40 -2.50 0.97
N VAL A 193 -15.14 -2.10 -0.29
CA VAL A 193 -16.08 -2.31 -1.39
C VAL A 193 -16.30 -3.79 -1.65
N ASN A 194 -15.23 -4.60 -1.75
CA ASN A 194 -15.33 -6.05 -1.93
C ASN A 194 -16.08 -6.71 -0.77
N ALA A 195 -15.85 -6.27 0.47
CA ALA A 195 -16.55 -6.81 1.63
C ALA A 195 -18.04 -6.45 1.61
N ALA A 196 -18.43 -5.26 1.14
CA ALA A 196 -19.82 -4.88 0.95
C ALA A 196 -20.50 -5.69 -0.17
N LEU A 197 -19.80 -5.94 -1.28
CA LEU A 197 -20.29 -6.78 -2.38
C LEU A 197 -20.46 -8.24 -1.94
N GLN A 198 -19.56 -8.76 -1.11
CA GLN A 198 -19.69 -10.10 -0.56
C GLN A 198 -20.84 -10.20 0.46
N ASP A 199 -21.07 -9.16 1.31
CA ASP A 199 -22.27 -9.06 2.16
C ASP A 199 -23.54 -9.13 1.31
N ALA A 200 -23.60 -8.36 0.21
CA ALA A 200 -24.72 -8.35 -0.71
C ALA A 200 -24.94 -9.72 -1.39
N SER A 201 -23.87 -10.37 -1.84
CA SER A 201 -23.92 -11.70 -2.44
C SER A 201 -24.44 -12.76 -1.47
N LEU A 202 -23.93 -12.76 -0.23
CA LEU A 202 -24.36 -13.71 0.80
C LEU A 202 -25.84 -13.51 1.18
N ARG A 203 -26.31 -12.27 1.26
CA ARG A 203 -27.74 -11.99 1.47
C ARG A 203 -28.59 -12.52 0.33
N GLY A 204 -28.17 -12.31 -0.93
CA GLY A 204 -28.87 -12.87 -2.08
C GLY A 204 -28.91 -14.40 -2.07
N GLN A 205 -27.80 -15.07 -1.68
CA GLN A 205 -27.77 -16.52 -1.53
C GLN A 205 -28.68 -17.03 -0.40
N ILE A 206 -28.70 -16.33 0.74
CA ILE A 206 -29.58 -16.65 1.88
C ILE A 206 -31.06 -16.49 1.48
N GLU A 207 -31.40 -15.40 0.80
CA GLU A 207 -32.75 -15.14 0.32
C GLU A 207 -33.20 -16.22 -0.67
N ALA A 208 -32.41 -16.51 -1.70
CA ALA A 208 -32.69 -17.59 -2.64
C ALA A 208 -32.84 -18.97 -1.94
N THR A 209 -32.00 -19.26 -0.94
CA THR A 209 -32.07 -20.50 -0.18
C THR A 209 -33.34 -20.57 0.64
N ARG A 210 -33.80 -19.47 1.25
CA ARG A 210 -35.04 -19.39 2.02
C ARG A 210 -36.29 -19.58 1.14
N GLU A 211 -36.30 -18.93 -0.05
CA GLU A 211 -37.37 -19.14 -1.06
C GLU A 211 -37.47 -20.63 -1.46
N ILE A 212 -36.31 -21.29 -1.68
CA ILE A 212 -36.27 -22.70 -2.02
C ILE A 212 -36.78 -23.58 -0.85
N ILE A 213 -36.38 -23.29 0.40
CA ILE A 213 -36.86 -24.01 1.59
C ILE A 213 -38.39 -23.88 1.72
N GLU A 214 -38.96 -22.71 1.50
CA GLU A 214 -40.40 -22.47 1.54
C GLU A 214 -41.10 -23.28 0.45
N ALA A 215 -40.69 -23.21 -0.80
CA ALA A 215 -41.23 -23.98 -1.90
C ALA A 215 -41.16 -25.51 -1.67
N GLN A 216 -40.01 -26.00 -1.14
CA GLN A 216 -39.86 -27.44 -0.80
C GLN A 216 -40.72 -27.85 0.40
N SER A 217 -40.97 -26.96 1.34
CA SER A 217 -41.87 -27.24 2.47
C SER A 217 -43.33 -27.38 2.01
N GLU A 218 -43.77 -26.47 1.14
CA GLU A 218 -45.10 -26.57 0.51
C GLU A 218 -45.25 -27.86 -0.31
N GLN A 219 -44.21 -28.20 -1.08
CA GLN A 219 -44.20 -29.43 -1.85
C GLN A 219 -44.25 -30.67 -0.96
N LEU A 220 -43.57 -30.70 0.19
CA LEU A 220 -43.63 -31.79 1.15
C LEU A 220 -45.07 -31.99 1.67
N ASP A 221 -45.79 -30.91 1.95
CA ASP A 221 -47.19 -30.99 2.39
C ASP A 221 -48.11 -31.54 1.29
N VAL A 222 -47.84 -31.23 0.03
CA VAL A 222 -48.57 -31.84 -1.11
C VAL A 222 -48.29 -33.35 -1.18
N VAL A 223 -47.00 -33.76 -1.14
CA VAL A 223 -46.58 -35.15 -1.21
C VAL A 223 -47.17 -35.99 -0.04
N ARG A 224 -47.20 -35.44 1.20
CA ARG A 224 -47.80 -36.08 2.37
C ARG A 224 -49.31 -36.30 2.19
N ARG A 225 -50.05 -35.32 1.64
CA ARG A 225 -51.47 -35.47 1.30
C ARG A 225 -51.69 -36.54 0.24
N GLN A 226 -50.88 -36.58 -0.81
CA GLN A 226 -50.93 -37.60 -1.84
C GLN A 226 -50.64 -39.01 -1.27
N PHE A 227 -49.69 -39.14 -0.35
CA PHE A 227 -49.42 -40.39 0.35
C PHE A 227 -50.64 -40.89 1.14
N THR A 228 -51.32 -40.02 1.91
CA THR A 228 -52.54 -40.41 2.65
C THR A 228 -53.68 -40.85 1.74
N LEU A 229 -53.70 -40.35 0.49
CA LEU A 229 -54.68 -40.77 -0.54
C LEU A 229 -54.22 -41.94 -1.38
N GLY A 230 -53.02 -42.52 -1.12
CA GLY A 230 -52.47 -43.65 -1.85
C GLY A 230 -51.86 -43.29 -3.21
N GLY A 231 -51.68 -42.00 -3.52
CA GLY A 231 -51.17 -41.52 -4.81
C GLY A 231 -49.64 -41.57 -4.97
N VAL A 232 -48.89 -41.63 -3.85
CA VAL A 232 -47.42 -41.73 -3.84
C VAL A 232 -46.97 -42.73 -2.76
N SER A 233 -45.70 -43.18 -2.84
CA SER A 233 -45.12 -44.10 -1.86
C SER A 233 -44.55 -43.37 -0.64
N GLN A 234 -44.37 -44.10 0.48
CA GLN A 234 -43.66 -43.59 1.65
C GLN A 234 -42.20 -43.20 1.30
N ALA A 235 -41.56 -43.89 0.33
CA ALA A 235 -40.23 -43.57 -0.15
C ALA A 235 -40.18 -42.16 -0.76
N ASP A 236 -41.22 -41.70 -1.46
CA ASP A 236 -41.30 -40.36 -2.04
C ASP A 236 -41.42 -39.30 -0.94
N VAL A 237 -42.18 -39.54 0.13
CA VAL A 237 -42.24 -38.65 1.29
C VAL A 237 -40.88 -38.49 1.96
N LEU A 238 -40.21 -39.63 2.23
CA LEU A 238 -38.88 -39.62 2.86
C LEU A 238 -37.80 -38.94 1.97
N ALA A 239 -37.90 -39.11 0.64
CA ALA A 239 -36.99 -38.42 -0.30
C ALA A 239 -37.17 -36.91 -0.25
N GLN A 240 -38.42 -36.41 -0.17
CA GLN A 240 -38.68 -34.96 -0.03
C GLN A 240 -38.23 -34.44 1.33
N GLU A 241 -38.50 -35.16 2.42
CA GLU A 241 -38.02 -34.80 3.75
C GLU A 241 -36.49 -34.69 3.79
N SER A 242 -35.80 -35.67 3.18
CA SER A 242 -34.32 -35.66 3.06
C SER A 242 -33.82 -34.46 2.26
N THR A 243 -34.47 -34.16 1.12
CA THR A 243 -34.07 -33.00 0.28
C THR A 243 -34.28 -31.67 1.01
N LEU A 244 -35.45 -31.49 1.66
CA LEU A 244 -35.72 -30.31 2.46
C LEU A 244 -34.72 -30.17 3.62
N ALA A 245 -34.40 -31.28 4.31
CA ALA A 245 -33.41 -31.27 5.38
C ALA A 245 -32.00 -30.90 4.86
N GLN A 246 -31.60 -31.42 3.70
CA GLN A 246 -30.35 -31.06 3.05
C GLN A 246 -30.31 -29.58 2.67
N THR A 247 -31.36 -29.01 2.08
CA THR A 247 -31.43 -27.58 1.75
C THR A 247 -31.39 -26.73 3.02
N ARG A 248 -32.15 -27.10 4.07
CA ARG A 248 -32.08 -26.39 5.37
C ARG A 248 -30.68 -26.41 5.97
N ALA A 249 -29.93 -27.50 5.80
CA ALA A 249 -28.56 -27.62 6.30
C ALA A 249 -27.57 -26.69 5.57
N THR A 250 -27.90 -26.15 4.39
CA THR A 250 -27.07 -25.15 3.70
C THR A 250 -27.20 -23.74 4.26
N LEU A 251 -28.29 -23.42 4.96
CA LEU A 251 -28.56 -22.07 5.46
C LEU A 251 -27.62 -21.63 6.60
N PRO A 252 -27.40 -22.42 7.69
CA PRO A 252 -26.53 -22.01 8.78
C PRO A 252 -25.06 -21.66 8.36
N PRO A 253 -24.42 -22.40 7.43
CA PRO A 253 -23.12 -22.00 6.88
C PRO A 253 -23.13 -20.64 6.19
N LEU A 254 -24.17 -20.31 5.42
CA LEU A 254 -24.30 -19.01 4.75
C LEU A 254 -24.53 -17.88 5.77
N GLU A 255 -25.39 -18.10 6.77
CA GLU A 255 -25.62 -17.14 7.86
C GLU A 255 -24.33 -16.90 8.68
N LYS A 256 -23.56 -17.96 8.95
CA LYS A 256 -22.25 -17.84 9.57
C LYS A 256 -21.30 -17.01 8.71
N GLN A 257 -21.22 -17.26 7.40
CA GLN A 257 -20.37 -16.49 6.49
C GLN A 257 -20.78 -15.02 6.45
N LEU A 258 -22.09 -14.74 6.43
CA LEU A 258 -22.60 -13.37 6.51
C LEU A 258 -22.17 -12.68 7.82
N ALA A 259 -22.28 -13.34 8.95
CA ALA A 259 -21.85 -12.79 10.24
C ALA A 259 -20.34 -12.50 10.26
N LEU A 260 -19.50 -13.40 9.71
CA LEU A 260 -18.06 -13.18 9.59
C LEU A 260 -17.76 -12.00 8.66
N GLN A 261 -18.48 -11.87 7.56
CA GLN A 261 -18.32 -10.76 6.61
C GLN A 261 -18.69 -9.41 7.23
N ARG A 262 -19.74 -9.37 8.05
CA ARG A 262 -20.13 -8.18 8.79
C ARG A 262 -19.10 -7.79 9.87
N ASN A 263 -18.51 -8.77 10.55
CA ASN A 263 -17.38 -8.52 11.45
C ASN A 263 -16.18 -7.91 10.70
N LEU A 264 -15.87 -8.41 9.51
CA LEU A 264 -14.79 -7.86 8.67
C LEU A 264 -15.10 -6.42 8.24
N LEU A 265 -16.31 -6.14 7.74
CA LEU A 265 -16.74 -4.78 7.39
C LEU A 265 -16.60 -3.81 8.56
N THR A 266 -17.03 -4.26 9.75
CA THR A 266 -16.96 -3.46 10.99
C THR A 266 -15.51 -3.15 11.36
N ALA A 267 -14.62 -4.14 11.26
CA ALA A 267 -13.19 -3.96 11.51
C ALA A 267 -12.53 -3.02 10.48
N LEU A 268 -12.83 -3.19 9.19
CA LEU A 268 -12.35 -2.30 8.13
C LEU A 268 -12.81 -0.84 8.34
N ALA A 269 -14.03 -0.64 8.86
CA ALA A 269 -14.54 0.68 9.24
C ALA A 269 -13.88 1.26 10.52
N GLY A 270 -12.90 0.58 11.09
CA GLY A 270 -12.17 1.01 12.30
C GLY A 270 -12.97 0.87 13.59
N ARG A 271 -13.96 -0.03 13.64
CA ARG A 271 -14.84 -0.27 14.79
C ARG A 271 -14.64 -1.67 15.38
N PHE A 272 -15.00 -1.84 16.64
CA PHE A 272 -15.05 -3.17 17.25
C PHE A 272 -16.27 -3.96 16.75
N PRO A 273 -16.22 -5.30 16.66
CA PRO A 273 -17.35 -6.13 16.19
C PRO A 273 -18.65 -5.89 16.96
N SER A 274 -18.59 -5.50 18.24
CA SER A 274 -19.77 -5.12 19.03
C SER A 274 -20.44 -3.80 18.59
N GLN A 275 -19.79 -3.02 17.72
CA GLN A 275 -20.25 -1.76 17.14
C GLN A 275 -20.56 -1.94 15.66
N GLU A 276 -21.27 -3.00 15.33
CA GLU A 276 -21.56 -3.42 13.95
C GLU A 276 -22.01 -2.24 13.08
N VAL A 277 -21.56 -2.23 11.82
CA VAL A 277 -21.99 -1.24 10.82
C VAL A 277 -23.50 -1.38 10.57
N ALA A 278 -24.22 -0.26 10.50
CA ALA A 278 -25.67 -0.26 10.31
C ALA A 278 -26.07 -0.53 8.84
N GLU A 279 -25.16 -0.23 7.91
CA GLU A 279 -25.37 -0.37 6.48
C GLU A 279 -25.58 -1.85 6.10
N THR A 280 -26.57 -2.09 5.25
CA THR A 280 -26.82 -3.40 4.63
C THR A 280 -26.83 -3.23 3.13
N PHE A 281 -26.31 -4.23 2.41
CA PHE A 281 -26.13 -4.16 0.97
C PHE A 281 -26.95 -5.25 0.26
N SER A 282 -27.46 -4.91 -0.92
CA SER A 282 -27.98 -5.86 -1.89
C SER A 282 -27.39 -5.55 -3.26
N LEU A 283 -27.16 -6.55 -4.10
CA LEU A 283 -26.61 -6.33 -5.44
C LEU A 283 -27.53 -5.44 -6.29
N ALA A 284 -28.83 -5.44 -6.04
CA ALA A 284 -29.79 -4.58 -6.72
C ALA A 284 -29.71 -3.10 -6.30
N SER A 285 -29.10 -2.79 -5.14
CA SER A 285 -28.94 -1.41 -4.63
C SER A 285 -27.59 -0.80 -4.99
N ILE A 286 -26.76 -1.49 -5.75
CA ILE A 286 -25.44 -1.09 -6.16
C ILE A 286 -25.43 -1.08 -7.70
N ASP A 287 -25.19 0.05 -8.32
CA ASP A 287 -25.10 0.14 -9.76
C ASP A 287 -23.79 -0.43 -10.27
N LEU A 288 -23.84 -1.22 -11.35
CA LEU A 288 -22.62 -1.66 -12.03
C LEU A 288 -22.12 -0.52 -12.92
N PRO A 289 -20.89 0.00 -12.72
CA PRO A 289 -20.31 1.01 -13.60
C PRO A 289 -20.27 0.52 -15.06
N GLN A 290 -20.91 1.26 -15.96
CA GLN A 290 -20.96 0.90 -17.38
C GLN A 290 -19.78 1.47 -18.17
N ASP A 291 -19.36 2.69 -17.84
CA ASP A 291 -18.19 3.34 -18.43
C ASP A 291 -16.97 3.05 -17.57
N LEU A 292 -16.06 2.21 -18.09
CA LEU A 292 -14.85 1.83 -17.39
C LEU A 292 -13.67 2.63 -17.92
N PRO A 293 -13.13 3.58 -17.15
CA PRO A 293 -11.92 4.28 -17.53
C PRO A 293 -10.74 3.29 -17.55
N VAL A 294 -9.99 3.31 -18.66
CA VAL A 294 -8.79 2.51 -18.82
C VAL A 294 -7.64 3.45 -19.14
N SER A 295 -6.77 3.73 -18.20
CA SER A 295 -5.62 4.61 -18.37
C SER A 295 -4.64 4.07 -19.43
N LEU A 296 -3.85 4.96 -20.02
CA LEU A 296 -2.79 4.54 -20.94
C LEU A 296 -1.68 3.78 -20.18
N PRO A 297 -0.97 2.82 -20.82
CA PRO A 297 0.12 2.09 -20.20
C PRO A 297 1.19 2.97 -19.54
N SER A 298 1.55 4.07 -20.19
CA SER A 298 2.53 5.04 -19.63
C SER A 298 2.01 5.80 -18.40
N GLN A 299 0.69 6.04 -18.32
CA GLN A 299 0.06 6.66 -17.14
C GLN A 299 -0.02 5.69 -15.97
N LEU A 300 -0.26 4.40 -16.24
CA LEU A 300 -0.28 3.38 -15.21
C LEU A 300 1.01 3.38 -14.39
N VAL A 301 2.17 3.39 -15.06
CA VAL A 301 3.49 3.40 -14.40
C VAL A 301 3.67 4.66 -13.55
N ARG A 302 3.18 5.82 -14.00
CA ARG A 302 3.31 7.09 -13.28
C ARG A 302 2.35 7.22 -12.09
N ASN A 303 1.24 6.52 -12.12
CA ASN A 303 0.12 6.79 -11.22
C ASN A 303 -0.11 5.66 -10.21
N ARG A 304 0.37 4.47 -10.47
CA ARG A 304 0.15 3.33 -9.58
C ARG A 304 1.06 3.43 -8.35
N PRO A 305 0.50 3.43 -7.11
CA PRO A 305 1.28 3.74 -5.90
C PRO A 305 2.40 2.73 -5.62
N ASP A 306 2.21 1.44 -5.91
CA ASP A 306 3.23 0.41 -5.72
C ASP A 306 4.40 0.55 -6.70
N VAL A 307 4.14 0.97 -7.95
CA VAL A 307 5.18 1.27 -8.93
C VAL A 307 5.99 2.50 -8.51
N GLN A 308 5.30 3.54 -8.04
CA GLN A 308 5.95 4.75 -7.54
C GLN A 308 6.76 4.49 -6.26
N ALA A 309 6.29 3.63 -5.36
CA ALA A 309 7.06 3.19 -4.20
C ALA A 309 8.32 2.40 -4.61
N ALA A 310 8.23 1.54 -5.63
CA ALA A 310 9.39 0.82 -6.15
C ALA A 310 10.40 1.77 -6.84
N GLU A 311 9.94 2.82 -7.53
CA GLU A 311 10.78 3.87 -8.11
C GLU A 311 11.51 4.66 -7.01
N ALA A 312 10.81 5.05 -5.94
CA ALA A 312 11.43 5.72 -4.78
C ALA A 312 12.50 4.84 -4.11
N THR A 313 12.26 3.52 -4.00
CA THR A 313 13.26 2.56 -3.49
C THR A 313 14.49 2.47 -4.42
N LEU A 314 14.28 2.53 -5.73
CA LEU A 314 15.37 2.57 -6.70
C LEU A 314 16.18 3.87 -6.58
N HIS A 315 15.51 5.01 -6.41
CA HIS A 315 16.14 6.30 -6.17
C HIS A 315 16.97 6.28 -4.87
N GLN A 316 16.43 5.74 -3.79
CA GLN A 316 17.14 5.55 -2.53
C GLN A 316 18.43 4.74 -2.71
N ALA A 317 18.35 3.61 -3.43
CA ALA A 317 19.52 2.77 -3.70
C ALA A 317 20.59 3.48 -4.54
N ASN A 318 20.16 4.31 -5.50
CA ASN A 318 21.07 5.14 -6.30
C ASN A 318 21.82 6.17 -5.43
N ALA A 319 21.10 6.85 -4.54
CA ALA A 319 21.70 7.78 -3.58
C ALA A 319 22.68 7.08 -2.62
N GLN A 320 22.32 5.88 -2.12
CA GLN A 320 23.20 5.06 -1.27
C GLN A 320 24.49 4.64 -1.99
N LEU A 321 24.44 4.35 -3.29
CA LEU A 321 25.63 4.12 -4.09
C LEU A 321 26.51 5.38 -4.13
N GLY A 322 25.91 6.56 -4.30
CA GLY A 322 26.61 7.84 -4.23
C GLY A 322 27.34 8.05 -2.89
N VAL A 323 26.69 7.72 -1.77
CA VAL A 323 27.32 7.75 -0.43
C VAL A 323 28.52 6.81 -0.36
N ALA A 324 28.36 5.56 -0.84
CA ALA A 324 29.43 4.57 -0.83
C ALA A 324 30.64 4.98 -1.67
N ILE A 325 30.41 5.65 -2.80
CA ILE A 325 31.45 6.24 -3.64
C ILE A 325 32.12 7.41 -2.91
N ALA A 326 31.35 8.36 -2.37
CA ALA A 326 31.86 9.54 -1.67
C ALA A 326 32.73 9.18 -0.46
N ASN A 327 32.41 8.07 0.25
CA ASN A 327 33.20 7.59 1.38
C ASN A 327 34.63 7.10 1.01
N GLN A 328 34.96 6.96 -0.28
CA GLN A 328 36.31 6.66 -0.76
C GLN A 328 37.19 7.91 -0.92
N PHE A 329 36.58 9.10 -0.87
CA PHE A 329 37.29 10.40 -1.08
C PHE A 329 37.67 11.05 0.25
N PRO A 330 38.55 12.09 0.22
CA PRO A 330 38.94 12.81 1.43
C PRO A 330 37.76 13.45 2.15
N LYS A 331 37.74 13.37 3.47
CA LYS A 331 36.81 14.10 4.34
C LYS A 331 37.48 15.37 4.87
N PHE A 332 36.75 16.47 4.81
CA PHE A 332 37.20 17.79 5.27
C PHE A 332 36.40 18.19 6.50
N THR A 333 37.06 18.36 7.64
CA THR A 333 36.41 18.73 8.90
C THR A 333 36.97 20.05 9.42
N LEU A 334 36.11 20.97 9.77
CA LEU A 334 36.41 22.19 10.52
C LEU A 334 35.94 21.99 11.96
N SER A 335 36.82 22.34 12.91
CA SER A 335 36.41 22.32 14.32
C SER A 335 36.95 23.55 15.06
N ALA A 336 36.14 24.07 15.98
CA ALA A 336 36.49 25.14 16.90
C ALA A 336 36.10 24.74 18.31
N GLY A 337 36.94 25.08 19.26
CA GLY A 337 36.68 24.88 20.67
C GLY A 337 37.00 26.11 21.48
N TRP A 338 36.16 26.38 22.45
CA TRP A 338 36.39 27.42 23.46
C TRP A 338 35.95 26.90 24.81
N GLY A 339 36.75 27.18 25.87
CA GLY A 339 36.44 26.64 27.17
C GLY A 339 37.33 27.18 28.28
N SER A 340 37.18 26.59 29.45
CA SER A 340 38.03 26.86 30.63
C SER A 340 38.35 25.56 31.34
N ALA A 341 39.54 25.53 31.99
CA ALA A 341 39.93 24.47 32.88
C ALA A 341 40.47 25.01 34.19
N ALA A 342 40.21 24.30 35.30
CA ALA A 342 40.65 24.64 36.64
C ALA A 342 40.94 23.37 37.46
N ASP A 343 41.65 23.51 38.57
CA ASP A 343 41.97 22.40 39.50
C ASP A 343 40.76 21.86 40.25
N GLY A 344 39.60 22.43 40.08
CA GLY A 344 38.32 21.99 40.67
C GLY A 344 37.16 22.80 40.14
N VAL A 345 35.96 22.40 40.47
CA VAL A 345 34.71 23.01 39.99
C VAL A 345 34.62 24.49 40.44
N ASP A 346 35.04 24.77 41.69
CA ASP A 346 35.00 26.13 42.28
C ASP A 346 35.90 27.13 41.54
N GLY A 347 36.98 26.63 40.90
CA GLY A 347 37.92 27.44 40.13
C GLY A 347 37.46 27.79 38.71
N LEU A 348 36.50 27.09 38.17
CA LEU A 348 36.12 27.19 36.74
C LEU A 348 35.55 28.57 36.32
N PHE A 349 34.88 29.25 37.25
CA PHE A 349 34.23 30.55 36.99
C PHE A 349 34.96 31.69 37.70
N GLY A 350 36.10 31.42 38.32
CA GLY A 350 36.96 32.39 39.04
C GLY A 350 38.18 32.81 38.28
N SER A 351 39.02 33.66 38.90
CA SER A 351 40.29 34.16 38.34
C SER A 351 41.36 33.04 38.15
N ALA A 352 41.13 31.85 38.73
CA ALA A 352 42.02 30.69 38.58
C ALA A 352 41.71 29.84 37.33
N ALA A 353 40.67 30.12 36.58
CA ALA A 353 40.35 29.42 35.35
C ALA A 353 41.29 29.79 34.23
N SER A 354 41.85 28.78 33.55
CA SER A 354 42.62 28.97 32.34
C SER A 354 41.71 28.90 31.13
N GLY A 355 41.58 30.01 30.36
CA GLY A 355 40.83 30.04 29.11
C GLY A 355 41.58 29.21 28.04
N LEU A 356 40.80 28.36 27.39
CA LEU A 356 41.31 27.48 26.30
C LEU A 356 40.53 27.80 25.02
N TRP A 357 41.22 27.83 23.88
CA TRP A 357 40.53 27.86 22.60
C TRP A 357 41.36 27.08 21.57
N SER A 358 40.66 26.52 20.57
CA SER A 358 41.29 25.84 19.45
C SER A 358 40.50 26.12 18.18
N LEU A 359 41.20 26.20 17.05
CA LEU A 359 40.61 26.21 15.71
C LEU A 359 41.41 25.25 14.87
N SER A 360 40.76 24.31 14.25
CA SER A 360 41.45 23.31 13.42
C SER A 360 40.67 23.03 12.13
N ALA A 361 41.44 22.76 11.06
CA ALA A 361 40.93 22.22 9.82
C ALA A 361 41.68 20.92 9.54
N GLY A 362 40.95 19.87 9.28
CA GLY A 362 41.49 18.53 9.05
C GLY A 362 41.06 17.98 7.69
N ILE A 363 41.97 17.22 7.08
CA ILE A 363 41.69 16.43 5.88
C ILE A 363 42.05 14.98 6.21
N THR A 364 41.12 14.06 6.05
CA THR A 364 41.37 12.64 6.28
C THR A 364 41.05 11.86 5.01
N GLN A 365 42.04 11.24 4.40
CA GLN A 365 41.92 10.37 3.24
C GLN A 365 42.11 8.91 3.67
N PRO A 366 41.11 8.05 3.46
CA PRO A 366 41.31 6.61 3.65
C PRO A 366 42.26 6.06 2.60
N ILE A 367 43.40 5.52 3.05
CA ILE A 367 44.45 4.96 2.14
C ILE A 367 44.29 3.44 2.05
N PHE A 368 44.13 2.77 3.20
CA PHE A 368 43.99 1.31 3.24
C PHE A 368 43.09 0.88 4.38
N HIS A 369 42.01 0.19 4.03
CA HIS A 369 41.05 -0.39 4.98
C HIS A 369 40.78 -1.88 4.69
N GLY A 370 41.78 -2.62 4.22
CA GLY A 370 41.63 -4.07 3.96
C GLY A 370 40.57 -4.40 2.91
N GLY A 371 40.28 -3.48 1.95
CA GLY A 371 39.24 -3.68 0.94
C GLY A 371 37.81 -3.30 1.36
N THR A 372 37.60 -2.88 2.63
CA THR A 372 36.25 -2.60 3.16
C THR A 372 35.46 -1.61 2.31
N LEU A 373 36.04 -0.45 1.96
CA LEU A 373 35.34 0.59 1.20
C LEU A 373 34.99 0.13 -0.22
N GLU A 374 35.87 -0.63 -0.86
CA GLU A 374 35.59 -1.20 -2.18
C GLU A 374 34.47 -2.22 -2.15
N HIS A 375 34.46 -3.11 -1.15
CA HIS A 375 33.37 -4.07 -0.99
C HIS A 375 32.04 -3.40 -0.61
N GLN A 376 32.05 -2.31 0.17
CA GLN A 376 30.87 -1.50 0.44
C GLN A 376 30.30 -0.86 -0.83
N ARG A 377 31.17 -0.31 -1.70
CA ARG A 377 30.77 0.24 -2.99
C ARG A 377 30.13 -0.84 -3.88
N ARG A 378 30.79 -2.00 -4.02
CA ARG A 378 30.25 -3.14 -4.80
C ARG A 378 28.93 -3.67 -4.22
N ALA A 379 28.78 -3.68 -2.91
CA ALA A 379 27.53 -4.06 -2.26
C ALA A 379 26.41 -3.05 -2.58
N ALA A 380 26.72 -1.75 -2.61
CA ALA A 380 25.75 -0.72 -2.99
C ALA A 380 25.37 -0.80 -4.49
N GLU A 381 26.34 -1.11 -5.39
CA GLU A 381 26.07 -1.40 -6.80
C GLU A 381 25.11 -2.57 -6.97
N ALA A 382 25.38 -3.69 -6.30
CA ALA A 382 24.48 -4.84 -6.32
C ALA A 382 23.10 -4.52 -5.67
N GLY A 383 23.06 -3.60 -4.71
CA GLY A 383 21.84 -3.05 -4.12
C GLY A 383 21.01 -2.27 -5.14
N LEU A 384 21.65 -1.44 -5.96
CA LEU A 384 21.02 -0.70 -7.05
C LEU A 384 20.46 -1.66 -8.12
N ASP A 385 21.27 -2.65 -8.57
CA ASP A 385 20.83 -3.66 -9.54
C ASP A 385 19.62 -4.46 -9.03
N LYS A 386 19.63 -4.83 -7.74
CA LYS A 386 18.50 -5.48 -7.09
C LYS A 386 17.25 -4.62 -7.14
N SER A 387 17.36 -3.33 -6.78
CA SER A 387 16.21 -2.40 -6.76
C SER A 387 15.67 -2.15 -8.17
N ALA A 388 16.55 -2.09 -9.18
CA ALA A 388 16.16 -1.98 -10.59
C ALA A 388 15.36 -3.21 -11.07
N ALA A 389 15.80 -4.42 -10.72
CA ALA A 389 15.09 -5.65 -11.04
C ALA A 389 13.74 -5.74 -10.31
N GLN A 390 13.66 -5.28 -9.05
CA GLN A 390 12.42 -5.22 -8.28
C GLN A 390 11.43 -4.22 -8.90
N TYR A 391 11.88 -3.04 -9.31
CA TYR A 391 11.06 -2.08 -10.05
C TYR A 391 10.47 -2.70 -11.32
N GLN A 392 11.30 -3.34 -12.16
CA GLN A 392 10.82 -4.02 -13.37
C GLN A 392 9.79 -5.11 -13.06
N SER A 393 9.99 -5.91 -12.02
CA SER A 393 9.05 -6.93 -11.58
C SER A 393 7.71 -6.32 -11.13
N THR A 394 7.74 -5.20 -10.42
CA THR A 394 6.53 -4.46 -10.00
C THR A 394 5.77 -3.93 -11.21
N VAL A 395 6.46 -3.34 -12.19
CA VAL A 395 5.84 -2.86 -13.43
C VAL A 395 5.19 -4.02 -14.19
N LEU A 396 5.88 -5.15 -14.38
CA LEU A 396 5.31 -6.33 -15.05
C LEU A 396 4.06 -6.86 -14.32
N SER A 397 4.09 -6.90 -12.99
CA SER A 397 2.94 -7.31 -12.18
C SER A 397 1.77 -6.33 -12.34
N ALA A 398 2.04 -5.03 -12.38
CA ALA A 398 1.03 -4.00 -12.60
C ALA A 398 0.31 -4.17 -13.94
N PHE A 399 1.05 -4.44 -15.00
CA PHE A 399 0.47 -4.70 -16.34
C PHE A 399 -0.35 -5.98 -16.38
N ARG A 400 0.17 -7.07 -15.76
CA ARG A 400 -0.57 -8.32 -15.63
C ARG A 400 -1.89 -8.13 -14.90
N ASP A 401 -1.90 -7.41 -13.77
CA ASP A 401 -3.10 -7.21 -12.97
C ASP A 401 -4.21 -6.50 -13.76
N VAL A 402 -3.85 -5.49 -14.58
CA VAL A 402 -4.80 -4.82 -15.47
C VAL A 402 -5.28 -5.78 -16.57
N ALA A 403 -4.37 -6.52 -17.20
CA ALA A 403 -4.71 -7.49 -18.25
C ALA A 403 -5.67 -8.56 -17.73
N ASP A 404 -5.39 -9.10 -16.53
CA ASP A 404 -6.20 -10.13 -15.88
C ASP A 404 -7.60 -9.59 -15.56
N ALA A 405 -7.71 -8.38 -14.98
CA ALA A 405 -9.00 -7.76 -14.66
C ALA A 405 -9.83 -7.49 -15.94
N LEU A 406 -9.21 -7.00 -17.01
CA LEU A 406 -9.89 -6.78 -18.29
C LEU A 406 -10.42 -8.08 -18.92
N ARG A 407 -9.68 -9.18 -18.82
CA ARG A 407 -10.11 -10.50 -19.29
C ARG A 407 -11.20 -11.10 -18.39
N ALA A 408 -11.09 -10.94 -17.08
CA ALA A 408 -12.10 -11.38 -16.14
C ALA A 408 -13.45 -10.71 -16.42
N LEU A 409 -13.50 -9.38 -16.60
CA LEU A 409 -14.71 -8.64 -16.94
C LEU A 409 -15.41 -9.15 -18.21
N GLN A 410 -14.64 -9.53 -19.25
CA GLN A 410 -15.21 -10.11 -20.45
C GLN A 410 -15.78 -11.52 -20.21
N ALA A 411 -15.02 -12.37 -19.51
CA ALA A 411 -15.42 -13.74 -19.21
C ALA A 411 -16.64 -13.79 -18.29
N ASP A 412 -16.69 -12.93 -17.29
CA ASP A 412 -17.80 -12.86 -16.33
C ASP A 412 -19.11 -12.39 -16.97
N ALA A 413 -19.02 -11.50 -17.95
CA ALA A 413 -20.20 -11.09 -18.71
C ALA A 413 -20.83 -12.26 -19.48
N GLU A 414 -20.02 -13.08 -20.13
CA GLU A 414 -20.50 -14.27 -20.82
C GLU A 414 -20.95 -15.36 -19.82
N THR A 415 -20.27 -15.51 -18.70
CA THR A 415 -20.67 -16.40 -17.61
C THR A 415 -22.03 -16.00 -17.04
N LEU A 416 -22.25 -14.72 -16.73
CA LEU A 416 -23.54 -14.25 -16.25
C LEU A 416 -24.68 -14.52 -17.24
N LYS A 417 -24.45 -14.25 -18.51
CA LYS A 417 -25.42 -14.53 -19.59
C LYS A 417 -25.76 -16.02 -19.67
N ALA A 418 -24.75 -16.89 -19.57
CA ALA A 418 -24.95 -18.34 -19.57
C ALA A 418 -25.70 -18.82 -18.31
N GLN A 419 -25.35 -18.29 -17.12
CA GLN A 419 -26.02 -18.64 -15.87
C GLN A 419 -27.48 -18.17 -15.84
N LEU A 420 -27.78 -16.99 -16.38
CA LEU A 420 -29.15 -16.51 -16.52
C LEU A 420 -29.97 -17.42 -17.46
N ALA A 421 -29.40 -17.85 -18.59
CA ALA A 421 -30.06 -18.79 -19.49
C ALA A 421 -30.30 -20.15 -18.82
N ALA A 422 -29.34 -20.65 -18.06
CA ALA A 422 -29.45 -21.89 -17.29
C ALA A 422 -30.55 -21.80 -16.21
N GLU A 423 -30.58 -20.69 -15.45
CA GLU A 423 -31.61 -20.45 -14.41
C GLU A 423 -33.02 -20.39 -15.03
N ARG A 424 -33.22 -19.61 -16.11
CA ARG A 424 -34.50 -19.51 -16.81
C ARG A 424 -34.98 -20.86 -17.33
N SER A 425 -34.06 -21.64 -17.94
CA SER A 425 -34.38 -22.99 -18.46
C SER A 425 -34.72 -23.98 -17.35
N ALA A 426 -33.94 -23.95 -16.24
CA ALA A 426 -34.17 -24.79 -15.08
C ALA A 426 -35.49 -24.44 -14.41
N GLY A 427 -35.84 -23.16 -14.28
CA GLY A 427 -37.13 -22.68 -13.74
C GLY A 427 -38.31 -23.17 -14.61
N ALA A 428 -38.22 -22.98 -15.93
CA ALA A 428 -39.24 -23.48 -16.85
C ALA A 428 -39.41 -25.01 -16.79
N SER A 429 -38.28 -25.74 -16.69
CA SER A 429 -38.28 -27.20 -16.51
C SER A 429 -38.96 -27.63 -15.20
N LEU A 430 -38.66 -26.94 -14.10
CA LEU A 430 -39.28 -27.19 -12.80
C LEU A 430 -40.80 -26.99 -12.85
N GLU A 431 -41.25 -25.86 -13.40
CA GLU A 431 -42.67 -25.57 -13.54
C GLU A 431 -43.41 -26.60 -14.41
N LEU A 432 -42.78 -27.07 -15.49
CA LEU A 432 -43.32 -28.15 -16.32
C LEU A 432 -43.38 -29.47 -15.53
N SER A 433 -42.30 -29.80 -14.82
CA SER A 433 -42.21 -31.04 -14.01
C SER A 433 -43.23 -31.04 -12.88
N ARG A 434 -43.49 -29.92 -12.22
CA ARG A 434 -44.54 -29.78 -11.20
C ARG A 434 -45.94 -30.10 -11.78
N ARG A 435 -46.26 -29.54 -12.95
CA ARG A 435 -47.55 -29.80 -13.63
C ARG A 435 -47.67 -31.26 -14.08
N GLN A 436 -46.64 -31.85 -14.65
CA GLN A 436 -46.61 -33.24 -15.09
C GLN A 436 -46.72 -34.21 -13.91
N PHE A 437 -46.06 -33.94 -12.79
CA PHE A 437 -46.15 -34.74 -11.58
C PHE A 437 -47.57 -34.67 -10.99
N ALA A 438 -48.18 -33.49 -10.93
CA ALA A 438 -49.55 -33.32 -10.48
C ALA A 438 -50.58 -34.10 -11.36
N ALA A 439 -50.28 -34.25 -12.66
CA ALA A 439 -51.06 -35.04 -13.59
C ALA A 439 -50.69 -36.56 -13.60
N GLY A 440 -49.75 -36.99 -12.75
CA GLY A 440 -49.29 -38.39 -12.72
C GLY A 440 -48.44 -38.83 -13.92
N ALA A 441 -47.95 -37.88 -14.73
CA ALA A 441 -47.24 -38.20 -16.00
C ALA A 441 -45.75 -38.44 -15.80
N ILE A 442 -45.15 -38.06 -14.68
CA ILE A 442 -43.72 -38.31 -14.38
C ILE A 442 -43.56 -38.83 -12.94
N SER A 443 -42.42 -39.45 -12.67
CA SER A 443 -42.07 -39.92 -11.33
C SER A 443 -41.68 -38.76 -10.43
N TYR A 444 -41.84 -38.95 -9.13
CA TYR A 444 -41.42 -38.00 -8.13
C TYR A 444 -39.90 -37.69 -8.21
N LEU A 445 -39.09 -38.71 -8.52
CA LEU A 445 -37.65 -38.54 -8.68
C LEU A 445 -37.29 -37.53 -9.82
N THR A 446 -38.09 -37.51 -10.91
CA THR A 446 -37.92 -36.56 -12.00
C THR A 446 -38.17 -35.13 -11.54
N LEU A 447 -39.26 -34.90 -10.76
CA LEU A 447 -39.55 -33.60 -10.16
C LEU A 447 -38.43 -33.16 -9.21
N LEU A 448 -37.96 -34.06 -8.35
CA LEU A 448 -36.88 -33.77 -7.39
C LEU A 448 -35.58 -33.38 -8.09
N ASN A 449 -35.23 -33.99 -9.22
CA ASN A 449 -34.06 -33.63 -10.02
C ASN A 449 -34.20 -32.22 -10.64
N ALA A 450 -35.41 -31.86 -11.12
CA ALA A 450 -35.69 -30.52 -11.64
C ALA A 450 -35.56 -29.45 -10.53
N GLU A 451 -36.03 -29.73 -9.32
CA GLU A 451 -35.90 -28.85 -8.15
C GLU A 451 -34.42 -28.61 -7.81
N ARG A 452 -33.61 -29.66 -7.73
CA ARG A 452 -32.16 -29.56 -7.46
C ARG A 452 -31.42 -28.75 -8.53
N THR A 453 -31.78 -28.97 -9.80
CA THR A 453 -31.17 -28.24 -10.92
C THR A 453 -31.51 -26.75 -10.85
N TYR A 454 -32.77 -26.41 -10.56
CA TYR A 454 -33.17 -25.01 -10.39
C TYR A 454 -32.48 -24.35 -9.19
N GLN A 455 -32.43 -25.03 -8.05
CA GLN A 455 -31.70 -24.55 -6.87
C GLN A 455 -30.25 -24.21 -7.19
N GLN A 456 -29.53 -25.13 -7.85
CA GLN A 456 -28.13 -24.94 -8.20
C GLN A 456 -27.95 -23.75 -9.16
N SER A 457 -28.82 -23.64 -10.19
CA SER A 457 -28.71 -22.56 -11.18
C SER A 457 -29.05 -21.19 -10.57
N ARG A 458 -30.00 -21.13 -9.61
CA ARG A 458 -30.36 -19.90 -8.88
C ARG A 458 -29.19 -19.36 -8.05
N ILE A 459 -28.52 -20.22 -7.29
CA ILE A 459 -27.34 -19.85 -6.51
C ILE A 459 -26.17 -19.45 -7.43
N SER A 460 -25.96 -20.21 -8.53
CA SER A 460 -24.89 -19.88 -9.50
C SER A 460 -25.13 -18.52 -10.19
N LEU A 461 -26.37 -18.15 -10.45
CA LEU A 461 -26.72 -16.82 -10.97
C LEU A 461 -26.33 -15.70 -10.00
N VAL A 462 -26.66 -15.82 -8.71
CA VAL A 462 -26.29 -14.83 -7.68
C VAL A 462 -24.77 -14.67 -7.59
N LEU A 463 -24.03 -15.77 -7.66
CA LEU A 463 -22.56 -15.74 -7.65
C LEU A 463 -21.99 -15.05 -8.90
N ALA A 464 -22.54 -15.35 -10.09
CA ALA A 464 -22.12 -14.72 -11.34
C ALA A 464 -22.44 -13.21 -11.38
N GLN A 465 -23.57 -12.80 -10.79
CA GLN A 465 -23.87 -11.39 -10.59
C GLN A 465 -22.81 -10.70 -9.72
N ALA A 466 -22.46 -11.28 -8.57
CA ALA A 466 -21.48 -10.70 -7.66
C ALA A 466 -20.06 -10.61 -8.30
N ALA A 467 -19.65 -11.62 -9.08
CA ALA A 467 -18.35 -11.64 -9.76
C ALA A 467 -18.14 -10.41 -10.65
N ARG A 468 -19.16 -9.99 -11.40
CA ARG A 468 -19.11 -8.78 -12.23
C ARG A 468 -18.71 -7.51 -11.47
N TYR A 469 -19.26 -7.33 -10.27
CA TYR A 469 -18.94 -6.19 -9.42
C TYR A 469 -17.53 -6.31 -8.85
N THR A 470 -17.16 -7.49 -8.36
CA THR A 470 -15.84 -7.75 -7.77
C THR A 470 -14.72 -7.51 -8.79
N ASP A 471 -14.86 -7.97 -10.04
CA ASP A 471 -13.86 -7.77 -11.09
C ASP A 471 -13.82 -6.33 -11.60
N THR A 472 -14.94 -5.58 -11.49
CA THR A 472 -14.92 -4.13 -11.70
C THR A 472 -14.07 -3.43 -10.64
N VAL A 473 -14.18 -3.82 -9.37
CA VAL A 473 -13.33 -3.30 -8.29
C VAL A 473 -11.87 -3.67 -8.53
N ALA A 474 -11.59 -4.91 -8.96
CA ALA A 474 -10.24 -5.35 -9.28
C ALA A 474 -9.61 -4.52 -10.41
N LEU A 475 -10.38 -4.12 -11.43
CA LEU A 475 -9.90 -3.21 -12.47
C LEU A 475 -9.53 -1.84 -11.88
N PHE A 476 -10.39 -1.21 -11.08
CA PHE A 476 -10.09 0.10 -10.48
C PHE A 476 -8.87 0.04 -9.56
N GLN A 477 -8.70 -1.04 -8.79
CA GLN A 477 -7.53 -1.27 -7.98
C GLN A 477 -6.27 -1.45 -8.83
N ALA A 478 -6.33 -2.27 -9.89
CA ALA A 478 -5.22 -2.52 -10.80
C ALA A 478 -4.75 -1.26 -11.53
N LEU A 479 -5.67 -0.34 -11.81
CA LEU A 479 -5.38 0.95 -12.43
C LEU A 479 -4.87 2.02 -11.44
N GLY A 480 -4.79 1.72 -10.15
CA GLY A 480 -4.23 2.61 -9.12
C GLY A 480 -5.23 3.50 -8.39
N GLY A 481 -6.56 3.35 -8.62
CA GLY A 481 -7.61 3.96 -7.82
C GLY A 481 -7.75 5.49 -7.88
N GLY A 482 -7.07 6.18 -8.81
CA GLY A 482 -7.29 7.60 -9.09
C GLY A 482 -6.87 8.59 -7.98
N TRP A 483 -6.01 8.19 -7.03
CA TRP A 483 -5.60 9.01 -5.89
C TRP A 483 -5.06 10.39 -6.30
N TRP A 484 -4.44 10.52 -7.46
CA TRP A 484 -3.91 11.77 -8.04
C TRP A 484 -5.01 12.76 -8.49
N ASN A 485 -6.25 12.31 -8.58
CA ASN A 485 -7.43 13.10 -8.94
C ASN A 485 -8.31 13.45 -7.73
N ARG A 486 -7.82 13.24 -6.50
CA ARG A 486 -8.54 13.66 -5.30
C ARG A 486 -8.59 15.18 -5.19
N THR A 487 -9.79 15.71 -5.08
CA THR A 487 -10.05 17.17 -4.97
C THR A 487 -10.16 17.65 -3.52
N ASP A 488 -10.12 16.73 -2.54
CA ASP A 488 -10.32 17.09 -1.14
C ASP A 488 -9.08 17.78 -0.56
N ASP A 489 -9.18 19.06 -0.29
CA ASP A 489 -8.19 19.87 0.44
C ASP A 489 -7.83 19.27 1.82
N THR A 490 -8.73 18.50 2.44
CA THR A 490 -8.52 17.83 3.73
C THR A 490 -7.47 16.71 3.66
N ALA A 491 -7.39 15.96 2.56
CA ALA A 491 -6.35 14.94 2.36
C ALA A 491 -4.99 15.59 2.09
N ASN A 492 -4.96 16.69 1.33
CA ASN A 492 -3.74 17.44 1.03
C ASN A 492 -3.17 18.18 2.25
N ASP A 493 -4.02 18.67 3.16
CA ASP A 493 -3.59 19.39 4.37
C ASP A 493 -3.11 18.44 5.47
N THR A 494 -3.65 17.22 5.54
CA THR A 494 -3.17 16.14 6.44
C THR A 494 -1.86 15.52 5.94
N LEU A 495 -1.60 15.58 4.63
CA LEU A 495 -0.38 15.07 4.01
C LEU A 495 0.74 16.13 3.94
N ARG A 496 0.41 17.43 4.13
CA ARG A 496 1.38 18.54 4.15
C ARG A 496 1.83 18.93 5.56
N LYS A 497 1.09 18.59 6.59
CA LYS A 497 1.44 18.75 8.00
C LYS A 497 2.01 17.47 8.58
#